data_892d2c510cd56d97e81c4d9c50553c32
#
_entry.id   892d2c510cd56d97e81c4d9c50553c32
#
_cell.length_a   1.000
_cell.length_b   1.000
_cell.length_c   1.000
_cell.angle_alpha   90.00
_cell.angle_beta   90.00
_cell.angle_gamma   90.00
#
_symmetry.space_group_name_H-M   'P 1'
#
loop_
_entity.id
_entity.type
_entity.pdbx_description
1 polymer ?
#
loop_
_entity_poly.entity_id
_entity_poly.type
_entity_poly.pdbx_seq_one_letter_code
_entity_poly.pdbx_strand_id
1 'polypeptide(L)'
;MGKTKKMDERLDSEKNSYSHILKYTGLFGGVQGLNMLVGVVRNKFTAMFLGPSGMGLLSLFNSTSNFLSSASNLGIPTSGVRVVSEADTGNGIDQAVAQVRSLCLLSAFLGALICALLGPLLNLFTFSWGNHTLHFILLAPTIFFTILAGGETAILKGLGKLKALAVLSSLLALLSLMFSVPIYGYFGEQGILVVLFLLALSQWFLAFWFSRKEKPFRLCFSRSQLVKAFPMVRLGLSFVLAGMMSSGAEFLVRAFLNQQGDLAVVGLFNSGITLVLVYGGMIFSVMETDYYPRLSAVKSEESGRVEAENRNLIVNRQLEMNILLMGPIIIAIILLLPIAIPLLYNSQFLGVLGMTQIAAAGLLWKAFYLPLEYIPLSRGEARIFLVQECCCVLLLIVCEIIGYLWYGLDGLGAGIVVAYVLESIGVFVFCHSRYAYRLSFLAGKHLMVHLLNLLLIGGVVWLWDADSWGYWLLGLFLFLDSLAYSLTKIHRSLKQ
;
A
#
# COMPACT_ATOMS: atom_id res chain seq x y z
N MET A 1 -23.05 46.59 9.86
CA MET A 1 -21.63 46.61 9.54
C MET A 1 -20.82 45.46 10.14
N GLY A 2 -21.13 44.94 11.32
CA GLY A 2 -20.33 43.85 11.97
C GLY A 2 -20.57 42.42 11.39
N LYS A 3 -21.74 42.13 10.81
CA LYS A 3 -22.03 40.79 10.25
C LYS A 3 -21.40 40.53 8.86
N THR A 4 -21.31 41.57 8.02
CA THR A 4 -20.63 41.50 6.71
C THR A 4 -19.13 41.28 6.88
N LYS A 5 -18.48 42.00 7.81
CA LYS A 5 -17.03 41.81 8.06
C LYS A 5 -16.66 40.42 8.56
N LYS A 6 -17.49 39.81 9.44
CA LYS A 6 -17.29 38.42 9.89
C LYS A 6 -17.54 37.38 8.78
N MET A 7 -18.38 37.68 7.79
CA MET A 7 -18.66 36.79 6.67
C MET A 7 -17.54 36.86 5.63
N ASP A 8 -16.97 38.05 5.39
CA ASP A 8 -15.81 38.23 4.50
C ASP A 8 -14.55 37.59 5.10
N GLU A 9 -14.31 37.74 6.41
CA GLU A 9 -13.18 37.07 7.11
C GLU A 9 -13.32 35.52 7.09
N ARG A 10 -14.54 34.98 7.15
CA ARG A 10 -14.77 33.53 6.98
C ARG A 10 -14.54 33.08 5.54
N LEU A 11 -15.03 33.80 4.54
CA LEU A 11 -14.82 33.50 3.14
C LEU A 11 -13.35 33.59 2.72
N ASP A 12 -12.60 34.56 3.26
CA ASP A 12 -11.15 34.66 3.03
C ASP A 12 -10.37 33.54 3.76
N SER A 13 -10.80 33.14 4.95
CA SER A 13 -10.26 32.00 5.68
C SER A 13 -10.51 30.68 4.94
N GLU A 14 -11.72 30.47 4.40
CA GLU A 14 -12.07 29.29 3.58
C GLU A 14 -11.31 29.29 2.26
N LYS A 15 -11.24 30.40 1.52
CA LYS A 15 -10.45 30.52 0.28
C LYS A 15 -8.95 30.25 0.52
N ASN A 16 -8.39 30.75 1.61
CA ASN A 16 -7.00 30.46 2.00
C ASN A 16 -6.81 28.98 2.35
N SER A 17 -7.77 28.35 3.03
CA SER A 17 -7.76 26.93 3.34
C SER A 17 -7.81 26.08 2.08
N TYR A 18 -8.72 26.38 1.13
CA TYR A 18 -8.82 25.66 -0.15
C TYR A 18 -7.55 25.82 -1.01
N SER A 19 -7.02 27.03 -1.13
CA SER A 19 -5.78 27.30 -1.87
C SER A 19 -4.58 26.57 -1.25
N HIS A 20 -4.52 26.49 0.07
CA HIS A 20 -3.51 25.75 0.80
C HIS A 20 -3.63 24.23 0.56
N ILE A 21 -4.84 23.67 0.64
CA ILE A 21 -5.11 22.26 0.36
C ILE A 21 -4.73 21.92 -1.08
N LEU A 22 -5.17 22.71 -2.08
CA LEU A 22 -4.86 22.47 -3.50
C LEU A 22 -3.35 22.49 -3.76
N LYS A 23 -2.64 23.47 -3.17
CA LYS A 23 -1.19 23.61 -3.31
C LYS A 23 -0.42 22.41 -2.74
N TYR A 24 -0.83 21.92 -1.58
CA TYR A 24 -0.20 20.75 -0.96
C TYR A 24 -0.58 19.45 -1.64
N THR A 25 -1.84 19.28 -2.06
CA THR A 25 -2.27 18.10 -2.83
C THR A 25 -1.56 18.04 -4.17
N GLY A 26 -1.41 19.17 -4.87
CA GLY A 26 -0.63 19.24 -6.11
C GLY A 26 0.87 18.94 -5.90
N LEU A 27 1.47 19.45 -4.81
CA LEU A 27 2.85 19.14 -4.47
C LEU A 27 3.05 17.65 -4.16
N PHE A 28 2.16 17.06 -3.34
CA PHE A 28 2.24 15.64 -3.01
C PHE A 28 1.97 14.74 -4.22
N GLY A 29 1.00 15.10 -5.07
CA GLY A 29 0.72 14.38 -6.32
C GLY A 29 1.92 14.41 -7.26
N GLY A 30 2.57 15.57 -7.42
CA GLY A 30 3.79 15.71 -8.22
C GLY A 30 4.97 14.89 -7.67
N VAL A 31 5.17 14.92 -6.34
CA VAL A 31 6.20 14.11 -5.66
C VAL A 31 5.93 12.63 -5.83
N GLN A 32 4.68 12.20 -5.69
CA GLN A 32 4.31 10.80 -5.88
C GLN A 32 4.53 10.32 -7.31
N GLY A 33 4.17 11.17 -8.30
CA GLY A 33 4.47 10.90 -9.72
C GLY A 33 5.98 10.77 -9.98
N LEU A 34 6.80 11.66 -9.41
CA LEU A 34 8.26 11.58 -9.52
C LEU A 34 8.79 10.28 -8.88
N ASN A 35 8.35 9.95 -7.67
CA ASN A 35 8.76 8.73 -6.98
C ASN A 35 8.40 7.48 -7.78
N MET A 36 7.23 7.47 -8.42
CA MET A 36 6.80 6.38 -9.30
C MET A 36 7.73 6.25 -10.52
N LEU A 37 8.02 7.35 -11.21
CA LEU A 37 8.93 7.34 -12.37
C LEU A 37 10.33 6.84 -11.98
N VAL A 38 10.89 7.36 -10.90
CA VAL A 38 12.20 6.90 -10.39
C VAL A 38 12.13 5.43 -9.98
N GLY A 39 11.03 4.99 -9.36
CA GLY A 39 10.80 3.59 -8.99
C GLY A 39 10.76 2.66 -10.20
N VAL A 40 10.07 3.06 -11.27
CA VAL A 40 10.02 2.31 -12.54
C VAL A 40 11.41 2.18 -13.15
N VAL A 41 12.16 3.29 -13.26
CA VAL A 41 13.54 3.28 -13.78
C VAL A 41 14.43 2.37 -12.93
N ARG A 42 14.36 2.51 -11.60
CA ARG A 42 15.12 1.65 -10.67
C ARG A 42 14.77 0.18 -10.86
N ASN A 43 13.49 -0.17 -10.94
CA ASN A 43 13.06 -1.56 -11.11
C ASN A 43 13.54 -2.15 -12.43
N LYS A 44 13.59 -1.34 -13.52
CA LYS A 44 14.16 -1.76 -14.80
C LYS A 44 15.62 -2.17 -14.67
N PHE A 45 16.46 -1.29 -14.09
CA PHE A 45 17.88 -1.59 -13.90
C PHE A 45 18.10 -2.74 -12.92
N THR A 46 17.32 -2.80 -11.83
CA THR A 46 17.38 -3.91 -10.88
C THR A 46 17.07 -5.24 -11.55
N ALA A 47 16.03 -5.31 -12.38
CA ALA A 47 15.67 -6.50 -13.14
C ALA A 47 16.74 -6.90 -14.19
N MET A 48 17.40 -5.90 -14.81
CA MET A 48 18.47 -6.17 -15.78
C MET A 48 19.71 -6.76 -15.12
N PHE A 49 20.09 -6.27 -13.94
CA PHE A 49 21.32 -6.70 -13.24
C PHE A 49 21.12 -7.95 -12.38
N LEU A 50 19.99 -8.08 -11.73
CA LEU A 50 19.72 -9.17 -10.79
C LEU A 50 18.94 -10.34 -11.41
N GLY A 51 18.21 -10.11 -12.50
CA GLY A 51 17.28 -11.10 -13.05
C GLY A 51 16.14 -11.48 -12.09
N PRO A 52 15.34 -12.51 -12.44
CA PRO A 52 14.24 -12.97 -11.60
C PRO A 52 14.69 -13.47 -10.22
N SER A 53 15.75 -14.29 -10.14
CA SER A 53 16.23 -14.86 -8.88
C SER A 53 16.74 -13.79 -7.90
N GLY A 54 17.55 -12.84 -8.38
CA GLY A 54 18.03 -11.75 -7.52
C GLY A 54 16.92 -10.79 -7.11
N MET A 55 15.91 -10.54 -7.96
CA MET A 55 14.72 -9.80 -7.57
C MET A 55 13.88 -10.56 -6.54
N GLY A 56 13.83 -11.89 -6.62
CA GLY A 56 13.22 -12.74 -5.61
C GLY A 56 13.90 -12.61 -4.27
N LEU A 57 15.23 -12.72 -4.25
CA LEU A 57 16.03 -12.55 -3.04
C LEU A 57 15.86 -11.15 -2.42
N LEU A 58 15.90 -10.10 -3.23
CA LEU A 58 15.64 -8.72 -2.79
C LEU A 58 14.24 -8.58 -2.18
N SER A 59 13.22 -9.14 -2.83
CA SER A 59 11.83 -9.10 -2.37
C SER A 59 11.66 -9.81 -1.03
N LEU A 60 12.33 -10.94 -0.86
CA LEU A 60 12.29 -11.77 0.33
C LEU A 60 12.94 -11.06 1.52
N PHE A 61 14.13 -10.47 1.34
CA PHE A 61 14.77 -9.68 2.39
C PHE A 61 13.99 -8.41 2.73
N ASN A 62 13.37 -7.74 1.75
CA ASN A 62 12.49 -6.60 2.00
C ASN A 62 11.27 -7.00 2.83
N SER A 63 10.57 -8.07 2.47
CA SER A 63 9.39 -8.53 3.22
C SER A 63 9.74 -8.99 4.63
N THR A 64 10.88 -9.66 4.82
CA THR A 64 11.40 -10.02 6.14
C THR A 64 11.71 -8.76 6.98
N SER A 65 12.41 -7.79 6.39
CA SER A 65 12.74 -6.54 7.06
C SER A 65 11.48 -5.75 7.46
N ASN A 66 10.49 -5.69 6.58
CA ASN A 66 9.20 -5.03 6.84
C ASN A 66 8.43 -5.73 7.96
N PHE A 67 8.35 -7.06 7.93
CA PHE A 67 7.67 -7.84 8.96
C PHE A 67 8.32 -7.64 10.33
N LEU A 68 9.64 -7.82 10.43
CA LEU A 68 10.35 -7.66 11.71
C LEU A 68 10.33 -6.21 12.21
N SER A 69 10.44 -5.23 11.31
CA SER A 69 10.30 -3.82 11.68
C SER A 69 8.90 -3.51 12.18
N SER A 70 7.84 -4.03 11.52
CA SER A 70 6.44 -3.85 11.95
C SER A 70 6.18 -4.51 13.31
N ALA A 71 6.74 -5.70 13.54
CA ALA A 71 6.62 -6.41 14.80
C ALA A 71 7.31 -5.69 15.98
N SER A 72 8.42 -5.00 15.70
CA SER A 72 9.29 -4.45 16.73
C SER A 72 9.13 -2.95 16.97
N ASN A 73 8.45 -2.20 16.07
CA ASN A 73 8.39 -0.73 16.14
C ASN A 73 7.43 -0.17 17.21
N LEU A 74 6.77 -1.02 18.00
CA LEU A 74 5.83 -0.65 19.07
C LEU A 74 4.69 0.29 18.62
N GLY A 75 4.40 0.34 17.30
CA GLY A 75 3.41 1.22 16.70
C GLY A 75 3.75 2.71 16.75
N ILE A 76 5.00 3.05 17.09
CA ILE A 76 5.48 4.43 17.22
C ILE A 76 5.30 5.25 15.94
N PRO A 77 5.49 4.70 14.70
CA PRO A 77 5.26 5.47 13.49
C PRO A 77 3.86 6.08 13.38
N THR A 78 2.86 5.50 14.05
CA THR A 78 1.46 5.99 14.03
C THR A 78 1.10 6.68 15.34
N SER A 79 1.34 6.05 16.50
CA SER A 79 1.03 6.63 17.81
C SER A 79 1.89 7.86 18.12
N GLY A 80 3.14 7.89 17.66
CA GLY A 80 4.04 9.03 17.82
C GLY A 80 3.58 10.28 17.08
N VAL A 81 2.97 10.12 15.88
CA VAL A 81 2.35 11.25 15.17
C VAL A 81 1.30 11.92 16.05
N ARG A 82 0.42 11.11 16.64
CA ARG A 82 -0.65 11.61 17.50
C ARG A 82 -0.12 12.31 18.73
N VAL A 83 0.83 11.69 19.44
CA VAL A 83 1.42 12.26 20.67
C VAL A 83 2.12 13.58 20.41
N VAL A 84 2.82 13.73 19.28
CA VAL A 84 3.49 14.99 18.90
C VAL A 84 2.48 16.04 18.45
N SER A 85 1.40 15.65 17.75
CA SER A 85 0.38 16.60 17.26
C SER A 85 -0.57 17.11 18.36
N GLU A 86 -0.83 16.30 19.41
CA GLU A 86 -1.68 16.65 20.55
C GLU A 86 -0.91 17.34 21.68
N ALA A 87 0.42 17.43 21.61
CA ALA A 87 1.25 18.01 22.65
C ALA A 87 1.06 19.55 22.74
N ASP A 88 0.98 20.06 23.95
CA ASP A 88 0.91 21.50 24.24
C ASP A 88 2.15 22.23 23.69
N THR A 89 1.94 23.49 23.28
CA THR A 89 3.01 24.33 22.71
C THR A 89 4.20 24.51 23.68
N GLY A 90 5.41 24.53 23.12
CA GLY A 90 6.65 24.73 23.85
C GLY A 90 7.25 23.45 24.44
N ASN A 91 7.41 23.40 25.78
CA ASN A 91 8.06 22.27 26.47
C ASN A 91 7.33 20.91 26.28
N GLY A 92 6.01 20.92 26.08
CA GLY A 92 5.22 19.72 25.85
C GLY A 92 5.64 18.99 24.55
N ILE A 93 5.81 19.73 23.46
CA ILE A 93 6.28 19.17 22.19
C ILE A 93 7.70 18.59 22.33
N ASP A 94 8.61 19.29 23.03
CA ASP A 94 9.99 18.82 23.19
C ASP A 94 10.06 17.52 23.99
N GLN A 95 9.18 17.38 25.01
CA GLN A 95 9.06 16.12 25.76
C GLN A 95 8.48 15.00 24.92
N ALA A 96 7.42 15.26 24.13
CA ALA A 96 6.82 14.30 23.23
C ALA A 96 7.84 13.78 22.18
N VAL A 97 8.60 14.69 21.57
CA VAL A 97 9.67 14.34 20.61
C VAL A 97 10.76 13.50 21.29
N ALA A 98 11.20 13.87 22.49
CA ALA A 98 12.21 13.12 23.23
C ALA A 98 11.69 11.71 23.61
N GLN A 99 10.42 11.56 23.97
CA GLN A 99 9.79 10.26 24.25
C GLN A 99 9.75 9.38 23.00
N VAL A 100 9.29 9.92 21.86
CA VAL A 100 9.26 9.20 20.57
C VAL A 100 10.65 8.70 20.20
N ARG A 101 11.69 9.54 20.26
CA ARG A 101 13.08 9.17 19.95
C ARG A 101 13.60 8.08 20.90
N SER A 102 13.36 8.22 22.21
CA SER A 102 13.83 7.25 23.21
C SER A 102 13.19 5.89 23.01
N LEU A 103 11.88 5.83 22.81
CA LEU A 103 11.16 4.58 22.53
C LEU A 103 11.57 3.97 21.19
N CYS A 104 11.75 4.78 20.13
CA CYS A 104 12.24 4.30 18.86
C CYS A 104 13.64 3.69 18.97
N LEU A 105 14.53 4.30 19.75
CA LEU A 105 15.87 3.75 19.95
C LEU A 105 15.82 2.39 20.67
N LEU A 106 14.99 2.28 21.72
CA LEU A 106 14.81 0.99 22.42
C LEU A 106 14.21 -0.07 21.50
N SER A 107 13.16 0.27 20.74
CA SER A 107 12.52 -0.66 19.81
C SER A 107 13.44 -1.03 18.63
N ALA A 108 14.29 -0.12 18.17
CA ALA A 108 15.28 -0.40 17.13
C ALA A 108 16.33 -1.41 17.59
N PHE A 109 16.84 -1.26 18.80
CA PHE A 109 17.74 -2.26 19.40
C PHE A 109 17.04 -3.61 19.58
N LEU A 110 15.80 -3.60 20.07
CA LEU A 110 15.01 -4.83 20.24
C LEU A 110 14.78 -5.50 18.89
N GLY A 111 14.38 -4.77 17.86
CA GLY A 111 14.14 -5.29 16.51
C GLY A 111 15.41 -5.88 15.88
N ALA A 112 16.53 -5.19 16.00
CA ALA A 112 17.82 -5.69 15.53
C ALA A 112 18.25 -6.97 16.27
N LEU A 113 18.07 -7.01 17.59
CA LEU A 113 18.37 -8.19 18.41
C LEU A 113 17.47 -9.38 18.05
N ILE A 114 16.15 -9.14 17.89
CA ILE A 114 15.20 -10.16 17.46
C ILE A 114 15.59 -10.71 16.08
N CYS A 115 15.95 -9.85 15.12
CA CYS A 115 16.40 -10.27 13.80
C CYS A 115 17.67 -11.14 13.87
N ALA A 116 18.65 -10.74 14.66
CA ALA A 116 19.89 -11.48 14.81
C ALA A 116 19.66 -12.86 15.48
N LEU A 117 18.80 -12.92 16.51
CA LEU A 117 18.49 -14.16 17.22
C LEU A 117 17.60 -15.10 16.39
N LEU A 118 16.66 -14.54 15.62
CA LEU A 118 15.76 -15.33 14.75
C LEU A 118 16.40 -15.70 13.40
N GLY A 119 17.59 -15.22 13.08
CA GLY A 119 18.29 -15.51 11.82
C GLY A 119 18.31 -16.99 11.43
N PRO A 120 18.68 -17.94 12.32
CA PRO A 120 18.65 -19.38 12.01
C PRO A 120 17.24 -19.89 11.74
N LEU A 121 16.25 -19.42 12.50
CA LEU A 121 14.84 -19.79 12.33
C LEU A 121 14.26 -19.24 11.02
N LEU A 122 14.56 -17.98 10.71
CA LEU A 122 14.16 -17.36 9.43
C LEU A 122 14.75 -18.09 8.24
N ASN A 123 16.01 -18.52 8.34
CA ASN A 123 16.64 -19.35 7.31
C ASN A 123 15.86 -20.66 7.09
N LEU A 124 15.51 -21.35 8.17
CA LEU A 124 14.77 -22.62 8.11
C LEU A 124 13.38 -22.47 7.47
N PHE A 125 12.67 -21.37 7.79
CA PHE A 125 11.34 -21.12 7.24
C PHE A 125 11.36 -20.57 5.81
N THR A 126 12.46 -19.92 5.41
CA THR A 126 12.51 -19.19 4.14
C THR A 126 13.22 -19.98 3.05
N PHE A 127 14.31 -20.67 3.37
CA PHE A 127 15.16 -21.38 2.39
C PHE A 127 15.16 -22.87 2.65
N SER A 128 14.88 -23.66 1.60
CA SER A 128 15.04 -25.12 1.61
C SER A 128 16.46 -25.56 1.27
N TRP A 129 17.34 -24.63 0.84
CA TRP A 129 18.70 -24.89 0.39
C TRP A 129 19.66 -23.83 0.90
N GLY A 130 20.90 -24.23 1.14
CA GLY A 130 21.97 -23.35 1.60
C GLY A 130 21.81 -22.84 3.05
N ASN A 131 22.81 -22.13 3.53
CA ASN A 131 22.79 -21.49 4.84
C ASN A 131 22.82 -19.97 4.67
N HIS A 132 21.68 -19.35 4.71
CA HIS A 132 21.50 -17.89 4.59
C HIS A 132 21.39 -17.19 5.96
N THR A 133 21.64 -17.90 7.06
CA THR A 133 21.57 -17.35 8.43
C THR A 133 22.35 -16.04 8.57
N LEU A 134 23.57 -15.99 7.99
CA LEU A 134 24.40 -14.78 8.04
C LEU A 134 23.73 -13.60 7.34
N HIS A 135 23.05 -13.84 6.22
CA HIS A 135 22.33 -12.78 5.50
C HIS A 135 21.19 -12.18 6.34
N PHE A 136 20.46 -13.03 7.09
CA PHE A 136 19.43 -12.54 8.01
C PHE A 136 20.01 -11.77 9.20
N ILE A 137 21.16 -12.21 9.75
CA ILE A 137 21.85 -11.46 10.79
C ILE A 137 22.32 -10.10 10.28
N LEU A 138 22.81 -10.03 9.03
CA LEU A 138 23.22 -8.79 8.39
C LEU A 138 22.07 -7.85 8.03
N LEU A 139 20.81 -8.32 8.08
CA LEU A 139 19.62 -7.44 8.00
C LEU A 139 19.36 -6.66 9.30
N ALA A 140 19.93 -7.07 10.44
CA ALA A 140 19.67 -6.41 11.72
C ALA A 140 19.98 -4.90 11.72
N PRO A 141 21.10 -4.41 11.17
CA PRO A 141 21.35 -2.98 11.03
C PRO A 141 20.32 -2.26 10.15
N THR A 142 19.80 -2.92 9.09
CA THR A 142 18.75 -2.36 8.22
C THR A 142 17.47 -2.13 9.02
N ILE A 143 17.04 -3.13 9.81
CA ILE A 143 15.86 -3.03 10.68
C ILE A 143 16.05 -1.94 11.72
N PHE A 144 17.22 -1.86 12.33
CA PHE A 144 17.56 -0.81 13.30
C PHE A 144 17.32 0.59 12.72
N PHE A 145 17.91 0.90 11.57
CA PHE A 145 17.77 2.22 10.95
C PHE A 145 16.37 2.45 10.39
N THR A 146 15.68 1.42 9.91
CA THR A 146 14.28 1.54 9.44
C THR A 146 13.35 1.95 10.58
N ILE A 147 13.47 1.37 11.77
CA ILE A 147 12.66 1.73 12.94
C ILE A 147 12.98 3.15 13.39
N LEU A 148 14.25 3.53 13.46
CA LEU A 148 14.66 4.89 13.79
C LEU A 148 14.12 5.92 12.79
N ALA A 149 14.18 5.62 11.49
CA ALA A 149 13.62 6.46 10.43
C ALA A 149 12.10 6.64 10.58
N GLY A 150 11.39 5.57 10.97
CA GLY A 150 9.97 5.60 11.27
C GLY A 150 9.61 6.62 12.37
N GLY A 151 10.39 6.66 13.44
CA GLY A 151 10.22 7.61 14.55
C GLY A 151 10.47 9.06 14.14
N GLU A 152 11.57 9.34 13.44
CA GLU A 152 11.85 10.72 12.97
C GLU A 152 10.83 11.19 11.93
N THR A 153 10.34 10.28 11.08
CA THR A 153 9.25 10.55 10.13
C THR A 153 7.93 10.84 10.87
N ALA A 154 7.63 10.11 11.96
CA ALA A 154 6.46 10.38 12.81
C ALA A 154 6.52 11.76 13.46
N ILE A 155 7.70 12.19 13.92
CA ILE A 155 7.93 13.54 14.45
C ILE A 155 7.63 14.59 13.38
N LEU A 156 8.16 14.46 12.17
CA LEU A 156 7.91 15.41 11.08
C LEU A 156 6.41 15.47 10.70
N LYS A 157 5.73 14.32 10.69
CA LYS A 157 4.27 14.24 10.45
C LYS A 157 3.49 14.93 11.58
N GLY A 158 3.83 14.64 12.83
CA GLY A 158 3.18 15.23 14.00
C GLY A 158 3.38 16.76 14.10
N LEU A 159 4.52 17.27 13.64
CA LEU A 159 4.81 18.71 13.52
C LEU A 159 4.19 19.35 12.27
N GLY A 160 3.48 18.60 11.41
CA GLY A 160 2.88 19.11 10.18
C GLY A 160 3.89 19.56 9.11
N LYS A 161 5.15 19.07 9.15
CA LYS A 161 6.22 19.48 8.23
C LYS A 161 6.13 18.76 6.87
N LEU A 162 5.00 18.95 6.20
CA LEU A 162 4.66 18.26 4.96
C LEU A 162 5.68 18.50 3.83
N LYS A 163 6.22 19.73 3.70
CA LYS A 163 7.28 20.03 2.71
C LYS A 163 8.55 19.21 2.97
N ALA A 164 8.97 19.09 4.22
CA ALA A 164 10.14 18.29 4.59
C ALA A 164 9.94 16.80 4.23
N LEU A 165 8.74 16.26 4.46
CA LEU A 165 8.38 14.90 4.08
C LEU A 165 8.38 14.70 2.55
N ALA A 166 7.87 15.65 1.79
CA ALA A 166 7.90 15.62 0.33
C ALA A 166 9.33 15.61 -0.23
N VAL A 167 10.18 16.50 0.27
CA VAL A 167 11.60 16.55 -0.12
C VAL A 167 12.33 15.28 0.29
N LEU A 168 12.08 14.79 1.52
CA LEU A 168 12.66 13.54 2.01
C LEU A 168 12.32 12.36 1.11
N SER A 169 11.05 12.18 0.73
CA SER A 169 10.65 11.08 -0.14
C SER A 169 11.26 11.17 -1.54
N SER A 170 11.35 12.38 -2.13
CA SER A 170 12.00 12.59 -3.43
C SER A 170 13.50 12.30 -3.37
N LEU A 171 14.20 12.76 -2.32
CA LEU A 171 15.63 12.47 -2.14
C LEU A 171 15.89 10.98 -1.96
N LEU A 172 15.04 10.28 -1.19
CA LEU A 172 15.15 8.83 -1.02
C LEU A 172 14.92 8.07 -2.32
N ALA A 173 13.97 8.51 -3.15
CA ALA A 173 13.77 7.91 -4.46
C ALA A 173 15.02 8.06 -5.34
N LEU A 174 15.63 9.25 -5.40
CA LEU A 174 16.86 9.50 -6.14
C LEU A 174 18.05 8.70 -5.58
N LEU A 175 18.23 8.67 -4.25
CA LEU A 175 19.28 7.87 -3.60
C LEU A 175 19.07 6.37 -3.85
N SER A 176 17.82 5.90 -3.90
CA SER A 176 17.54 4.50 -4.20
C SER A 176 18.04 4.11 -5.60
N LEU A 177 17.86 4.98 -6.59
CA LEU A 177 18.40 4.78 -7.94
C LEU A 177 19.93 4.85 -7.93
N MET A 178 20.48 5.86 -7.27
CA MET A 178 21.93 6.11 -7.20
C MET A 178 22.70 4.96 -6.54
N PHE A 179 22.15 4.31 -5.53
CA PHE A 179 22.81 3.16 -4.88
C PHE A 179 22.52 1.85 -5.61
N SER A 180 21.24 1.60 -6.00
CA SER A 180 20.86 0.32 -6.59
C SER A 180 21.58 0.07 -7.92
N VAL A 181 21.62 1.05 -8.82
CA VAL A 181 22.16 0.85 -10.18
C VAL A 181 23.64 0.49 -10.16
N PRO A 182 24.56 1.27 -9.55
CA PRO A 182 25.96 0.91 -9.59
C PRO A 182 26.28 -0.33 -8.73
N ILE A 183 25.68 -0.47 -7.53
CA ILE A 183 26.00 -1.59 -6.66
C ILE A 183 25.52 -2.91 -7.27
N TYR A 184 24.30 -2.96 -7.83
CA TYR A 184 23.84 -4.18 -8.50
C TYR A 184 24.59 -4.45 -9.81
N GLY A 185 25.01 -3.39 -10.52
CA GLY A 185 25.80 -3.53 -11.74
C GLY A 185 27.19 -4.13 -11.50
N TYR A 186 27.84 -3.81 -10.36
CA TYR A 186 29.16 -4.31 -10.04
C TYR A 186 29.18 -5.58 -9.18
N PHE A 187 28.27 -5.71 -8.22
CA PHE A 187 28.26 -6.77 -7.22
C PHE A 187 27.11 -7.78 -7.38
N GLY A 188 26.18 -7.53 -8.30
CA GLY A 188 25.01 -8.40 -8.52
C GLY A 188 24.23 -8.64 -7.23
N GLU A 189 23.85 -9.88 -6.97
CA GLU A 189 23.07 -10.30 -5.79
C GLU A 189 23.77 -10.03 -4.44
N GLN A 190 25.11 -10.07 -4.41
CA GLN A 190 25.87 -9.76 -3.19
C GLN A 190 25.70 -8.32 -2.73
N GLY A 191 25.36 -7.41 -3.64
CA GLY A 191 25.07 -6.02 -3.35
C GLY A 191 23.71 -5.77 -2.66
N ILE A 192 22.81 -6.75 -2.61
CA ILE A 192 21.44 -6.56 -2.13
C ILE A 192 21.41 -6.06 -0.69
N LEU A 193 22.09 -6.72 0.22
CA LEU A 193 22.12 -6.33 1.63
C LEU A 193 22.77 -4.97 1.84
N VAL A 194 23.82 -4.67 1.08
CA VAL A 194 24.51 -3.37 1.13
C VAL A 194 23.56 -2.24 0.71
N VAL A 195 22.82 -2.43 -0.38
CA VAL A 195 21.81 -1.44 -0.84
C VAL A 195 20.71 -1.26 0.17
N LEU A 196 20.15 -2.34 0.72
CA LEU A 196 19.12 -2.27 1.76
C LEU A 196 19.59 -1.49 2.99
N PHE A 197 20.81 -1.78 3.45
CA PHE A 197 21.42 -1.06 4.57
C PHE A 197 21.62 0.43 4.25
N LEU A 198 22.19 0.76 3.09
CA LEU A 198 22.45 2.15 2.69
C LEU A 198 21.16 2.95 2.55
N LEU A 199 20.09 2.31 2.04
CA LEU A 199 18.78 2.96 1.93
C LEU A 199 18.16 3.23 3.31
N ALA A 200 18.19 2.26 4.23
CA ALA A 200 17.69 2.45 5.58
C ALA A 200 18.49 3.51 6.35
N LEU A 201 19.81 3.49 6.23
CA LEU A 201 20.71 4.49 6.81
C LEU A 201 20.41 5.89 6.25
N SER A 202 20.27 6.01 4.93
CA SER A 202 19.96 7.28 4.27
C SER A 202 18.59 7.81 4.67
N GLN A 203 17.59 6.93 4.79
CA GLN A 203 16.26 7.29 5.25
C GLN A 203 16.29 7.85 6.68
N TRP A 204 16.98 7.16 7.59
CA TRP A 204 17.17 7.65 8.94
C TRP A 204 17.93 8.97 8.97
N PHE A 205 19.06 9.05 8.26
CA PHE A 205 19.91 10.25 8.25
C PHE A 205 19.14 11.49 7.75
N LEU A 206 18.42 11.37 6.63
CA LEU A 206 17.62 12.45 6.09
C LEU A 206 16.45 12.83 7.01
N ALA A 207 15.71 11.84 7.52
CA ALA A 207 14.60 12.09 8.44
C ALA A 207 15.10 12.79 9.73
N PHE A 208 16.22 12.32 10.29
CA PHE A 208 16.88 12.93 11.43
C PHE A 208 17.39 14.34 11.14
N TRP A 209 18.00 14.56 9.96
CA TRP A 209 18.47 15.89 9.56
C TRP A 209 17.34 16.91 9.51
N PHE A 210 16.21 16.57 8.88
CA PHE A 210 15.06 17.45 8.82
C PHE A 210 14.39 17.64 10.18
N SER A 211 14.24 16.60 10.97
CA SER A 211 13.60 16.69 12.29
C SER A 211 14.44 17.47 13.31
N ARG A 212 15.78 17.33 13.24
CA ARG A 212 16.71 18.08 14.10
C ARG A 212 16.68 19.58 13.85
N LYS A 213 16.41 20.01 12.62
CA LYS A 213 16.24 21.45 12.31
C LYS A 213 15.01 22.05 13.00
N GLU A 214 13.99 21.25 13.23
CA GLU A 214 12.75 21.68 13.88
C GLU A 214 12.82 21.55 15.40
N LYS A 215 13.42 20.47 15.90
CA LYS A 215 13.53 20.15 17.32
C LYS A 215 14.88 19.56 17.68
N PRO A 216 15.57 20.10 18.69
CA PRO A 216 16.90 19.61 19.09
C PRO A 216 16.85 18.13 19.48
N PHE A 217 17.98 17.43 19.29
CA PHE A 217 18.10 16.04 19.69
C PHE A 217 18.15 15.95 21.22
N ARG A 218 17.16 15.29 21.79
CA ARG A 218 17.07 14.98 23.23
C ARG A 218 16.55 13.56 23.39
N LEU A 219 17.16 12.82 24.31
CA LEU A 219 16.71 11.49 24.73
C LEU A 219 16.31 11.56 26.21
N CYS A 220 15.28 10.82 26.58
CA CYS A 220 14.76 10.78 27.92
C CYS A 220 14.54 9.33 28.34
N PHE A 221 15.49 8.79 29.13
CA PHE A 221 15.43 7.42 29.67
C PHE A 221 15.02 7.36 31.16
N SER A 222 14.46 8.46 31.71
CA SER A 222 13.95 8.41 33.06
C SER A 222 12.78 7.43 33.19
N ARG A 223 12.80 6.59 34.22
CA ARG A 223 11.73 5.62 34.53
C ARG A 223 10.35 6.28 34.57
N SER A 224 10.25 7.48 35.14
CA SER A 224 9.02 8.27 35.20
C SER A 224 8.50 8.65 33.81
N GLN A 225 9.39 8.95 32.86
CA GLN A 225 8.98 9.36 31.51
C GLN A 225 8.66 8.14 30.62
N LEU A 226 9.34 7.02 30.81
CA LEU A 226 8.99 5.74 30.14
C LEU A 226 7.60 5.26 30.58
N VAL A 227 7.26 5.40 31.87
CA VAL A 227 5.90 5.09 32.38
C VAL A 227 4.85 6.02 31.75
N LYS A 228 5.15 7.31 31.61
CA LYS A 228 4.26 8.28 30.94
C LYS A 228 4.10 8.00 29.43
N ALA A 229 5.06 7.35 28.80
CA ALA A 229 4.99 6.95 27.40
C ALA A 229 4.23 5.61 27.17
N PHE A 230 3.90 4.87 28.24
CA PHE A 230 3.20 3.59 28.13
C PHE A 230 1.82 3.69 27.44
N PRO A 231 0.99 4.73 27.64
CA PRO A 231 -0.24 4.92 26.86
C PRO A 231 -0.01 4.99 25.35
N MET A 232 1.12 5.59 24.91
CA MET A 232 1.51 5.64 23.50
C MET A 232 1.78 4.22 22.95
N VAL A 233 2.51 3.40 23.71
CA VAL A 233 2.78 1.99 23.33
C VAL A 233 1.48 1.18 23.31
N ARG A 234 0.61 1.35 24.28
CA ARG A 234 -0.71 0.68 24.33
C ARG A 234 -1.58 1.04 23.12
N LEU A 235 -1.61 2.32 22.74
CA LEU A 235 -2.29 2.77 21.52
C LEU A 235 -1.61 2.18 20.28
N GLY A 236 -0.27 2.18 20.26
CA GLY A 236 0.54 1.64 19.17
C GLY A 236 0.32 0.14 18.92
N LEU A 237 0.04 -0.64 19.97
CA LEU A 237 -0.09 -2.10 19.86
C LEU A 237 -1.16 -2.56 18.85
N SER A 238 -2.27 -1.83 18.76
CA SER A 238 -3.31 -2.12 17.75
C SER A 238 -2.79 -1.90 16.33
N PHE A 239 -1.96 -0.86 16.11
CA PHE A 239 -1.33 -0.59 14.82
C PHE A 239 -0.21 -1.57 14.51
N VAL A 240 0.51 -2.07 15.53
CA VAL A 240 1.51 -3.14 15.37
C VAL A 240 0.83 -4.39 14.82
N LEU A 241 -0.28 -4.81 15.42
CA LEU A 241 -1.00 -6.00 14.96
C LEU A 241 -1.44 -5.88 13.50
N ALA A 242 -2.03 -4.75 13.09
CA ALA A 242 -2.42 -4.51 11.71
C ALA A 242 -1.20 -4.52 10.75
N GLY A 243 -0.13 -3.82 11.12
CA GLY A 243 1.11 -3.78 10.33
C GLY A 243 1.81 -5.14 10.24
N MET A 244 1.83 -5.92 11.33
CA MET A 244 2.35 -7.29 11.34
C MET A 244 1.54 -8.22 10.44
N MET A 245 0.22 -8.07 10.42
CA MET A 245 -0.63 -8.92 9.59
C MET A 245 -0.37 -8.68 8.10
N SER A 246 -0.38 -7.42 7.67
CA SER A 246 -0.12 -7.08 6.27
C SER A 246 1.30 -7.47 5.84
N SER A 247 2.33 -7.03 6.57
CA SER A 247 3.73 -7.36 6.24
C SER A 247 4.09 -8.82 6.46
N GLY A 248 3.42 -9.48 7.43
CA GLY A 248 3.54 -10.90 7.69
C GLY A 248 2.94 -11.75 6.57
N ALA A 249 1.79 -11.35 6.03
CA ALA A 249 1.20 -11.99 4.87
C ALA A 249 2.16 -11.96 3.66
N GLU A 250 2.70 -10.78 3.38
CA GLU A 250 3.69 -10.63 2.31
C GLU A 250 4.92 -11.51 2.50
N PHE A 251 5.43 -11.60 3.73
CA PHE A 251 6.56 -12.47 4.05
C PHE A 251 6.21 -13.95 3.90
N LEU A 252 5.06 -14.38 4.45
CA LEU A 252 4.64 -15.78 4.41
C LEU A 252 4.44 -16.31 3.00
N VAL A 253 3.77 -15.53 2.14
CA VAL A 253 3.57 -15.92 0.73
C VAL A 253 4.92 -16.04 0.00
N ARG A 254 5.82 -15.07 0.17
CA ARG A 254 7.14 -15.12 -0.48
C ARG A 254 8.01 -16.26 0.05
N ALA A 255 8.00 -16.51 1.36
CA ALA A 255 8.70 -17.64 1.96
C ALA A 255 8.17 -18.97 1.45
N PHE A 256 6.84 -19.12 1.39
CA PHE A 256 6.18 -20.29 0.82
C PHE A 256 6.56 -20.52 -0.65
N LEU A 257 6.50 -19.46 -1.47
CA LEU A 257 6.86 -19.55 -2.89
C LEU A 257 8.34 -19.92 -3.09
N ASN A 258 9.23 -19.45 -2.22
CA ASN A 258 10.64 -19.85 -2.27
C ASN A 258 10.86 -21.31 -1.84
N GLN A 259 10.08 -21.82 -0.90
CA GLN A 259 10.20 -23.22 -0.46
C GLN A 259 9.62 -24.21 -1.46
N GLN A 260 8.52 -23.88 -2.11
CA GLN A 260 7.85 -24.77 -3.06
C GLN A 260 8.37 -24.62 -4.52
N GLY A 261 8.89 -23.47 -4.84
CA GLY A 261 9.48 -23.15 -6.14
C GLY A 261 10.97 -22.82 -5.99
N ASP A 262 11.32 -21.61 -6.40
CA ASP A 262 12.68 -21.06 -6.28
C ASP A 262 12.63 -19.52 -6.13
N LEU A 263 13.81 -18.89 -6.03
CA LEU A 263 13.91 -17.44 -5.97
C LEU A 263 13.40 -16.75 -7.23
N ALA A 264 13.49 -17.40 -8.39
CA ALA A 264 12.97 -16.83 -9.64
C ALA A 264 11.44 -16.72 -9.60
N VAL A 265 10.75 -17.72 -9.05
CA VAL A 265 9.29 -17.68 -8.83
C VAL A 265 8.91 -16.52 -7.92
N VAL A 266 9.63 -16.29 -6.83
CA VAL A 266 9.40 -15.14 -5.93
C VAL A 266 9.60 -13.81 -6.66
N GLY A 267 10.64 -13.72 -7.51
CA GLY A 267 10.93 -12.52 -8.30
C GLY A 267 9.86 -12.24 -9.36
N LEU A 268 9.42 -13.27 -10.06
CA LEU A 268 8.31 -13.19 -11.01
C LEU A 268 7.02 -12.74 -10.30
N PHE A 269 6.65 -13.40 -9.21
CA PHE A 269 5.50 -13.01 -8.39
C PHE A 269 5.56 -11.55 -7.95
N ASN A 270 6.70 -11.12 -7.39
CA ASN A 270 6.87 -9.75 -6.92
C ASN A 270 6.74 -8.71 -8.05
N SER A 271 7.27 -9.02 -9.25
CA SER A 271 7.16 -8.15 -10.41
C SER A 271 5.70 -8.03 -10.90
N GLY A 272 4.96 -9.14 -10.97
CA GLY A 272 3.55 -9.15 -11.34
C GLY A 272 2.66 -8.40 -10.35
N ILE A 273 2.82 -8.67 -9.05
CA ILE A 273 2.09 -7.97 -7.99
C ILE A 273 2.37 -6.46 -8.03
N THR A 274 3.62 -6.06 -8.26
CA THR A 274 3.98 -4.63 -8.38
C THR A 274 3.24 -3.97 -9.54
N LEU A 275 3.16 -4.62 -10.70
CA LEU A 275 2.47 -4.06 -11.86
C LEU A 275 0.96 -3.93 -11.62
N VAL A 276 0.33 -4.91 -11.01
CA VAL A 276 -1.12 -4.96 -10.83
C VAL A 276 -1.56 -4.24 -9.56
N LEU A 277 -1.07 -4.69 -8.40
CA LEU A 277 -1.60 -4.21 -7.12
C LEU A 277 -1.01 -2.87 -6.69
N VAL A 278 0.27 -2.61 -6.99
CA VAL A 278 0.89 -1.33 -6.62
C VAL A 278 0.52 -0.26 -7.65
N TYR A 279 0.81 -0.46 -8.93
CA TYR A 279 0.54 0.58 -9.94
C TYR A 279 -0.94 0.68 -10.30
N GLY A 280 -1.64 -0.45 -10.50
CA GLY A 280 -3.09 -0.45 -10.70
C GLY A 280 -3.87 -0.01 -9.46
N GLY A 281 -3.39 -0.37 -8.27
CA GLY A 281 -3.99 -0.02 -6.98
C GLY A 281 -3.84 1.45 -6.56
N MET A 282 -2.91 2.21 -7.13
CA MET A 282 -2.74 3.64 -6.82
C MET A 282 -4.02 4.47 -7.01
N ILE A 283 -4.87 4.07 -7.96
CA ILE A 283 -6.14 4.74 -8.23
C ILE A 283 -7.04 4.70 -6.99
N PHE A 284 -7.06 3.58 -6.27
CA PHE A 284 -7.86 3.43 -5.05
C PHE A 284 -7.41 4.38 -3.95
N SER A 285 -6.10 4.55 -3.75
CA SER A 285 -5.57 5.44 -2.71
C SER A 285 -5.94 6.92 -2.93
N VAL A 286 -6.04 7.36 -4.19
CA VAL A 286 -6.52 8.70 -4.53
C VAL A 286 -8.02 8.82 -4.19
N MET A 287 -8.81 7.81 -4.54
CA MET A 287 -10.26 7.79 -4.24
C MET A 287 -10.55 7.76 -2.74
N GLU A 288 -9.80 6.97 -1.98
CA GLU A 288 -9.93 6.84 -0.52
C GLU A 288 -9.72 8.18 0.19
N THR A 289 -8.80 9.01 -0.31
CA THR A 289 -8.46 10.30 0.30
C THR A 289 -9.66 11.26 0.35
N ASP A 290 -10.56 11.23 -0.63
CA ASP A 290 -11.77 12.05 -0.68
C ASP A 290 -12.99 11.31 -0.07
N TYR A 291 -13.11 10.02 -0.32
CA TYR A 291 -14.25 9.22 0.07
C TYR A 291 -14.40 9.06 1.58
N TYR A 292 -13.33 8.69 2.29
CA TYR A 292 -13.38 8.42 3.73
C TYR A 292 -13.84 9.63 4.57
N PRO A 293 -13.34 10.86 4.37
CA PRO A 293 -13.84 12.03 5.07
C PRO A 293 -15.33 12.31 4.80
N ARG A 294 -15.79 12.17 3.54
CA ARG A 294 -17.20 12.36 3.18
C ARG A 294 -18.11 11.33 3.86
N LEU A 295 -17.69 10.06 3.90
CA LEU A 295 -18.46 9.01 4.56
C LEU A 295 -18.51 9.22 6.07
N SER A 296 -17.42 9.68 6.68
CA SER A 296 -17.31 9.94 8.12
C SER A 296 -18.07 11.20 8.56
N ALA A 297 -18.31 12.14 7.64
CA ALA A 297 -19.03 13.38 7.93
C ALA A 297 -20.57 13.18 8.07
N VAL A 298 -21.10 12.01 7.72
CA VAL A 298 -22.52 11.69 7.90
C VAL A 298 -22.81 11.61 9.40
N LYS A 299 -23.57 12.59 9.90
CA LYS A 299 -23.86 12.74 11.34
C LYS A 299 -24.77 11.63 11.85
N SER A 300 -24.44 11.11 13.01
CA SER A 300 -25.26 10.12 13.75
C SER A 300 -26.51 10.72 14.43
N GLU A 301 -26.71 12.06 14.30
CA GLU A 301 -27.81 12.79 14.96
C GLU A 301 -29.11 12.80 14.15
N GLU A 302 -29.08 12.37 12.87
CA GLU A 302 -30.28 12.19 12.06
C GLU A 302 -30.99 10.89 12.49
N SER A 303 -32.33 10.83 12.30
CA SER A 303 -33.05 9.59 12.59
C SER A 303 -32.36 8.41 11.86
N GLY A 304 -32.10 7.31 12.51
CA GLY A 304 -31.23 6.22 12.04
C GLY A 304 -31.53 5.73 10.60
N ARG A 305 -32.75 5.99 10.10
CA ARG A 305 -33.16 5.67 8.73
C ARG A 305 -32.59 6.64 7.70
N VAL A 306 -32.59 7.95 8.00
CA VAL A 306 -32.05 9.00 7.10
C VAL A 306 -30.52 8.89 7.04
N GLU A 307 -29.87 8.59 8.18
CA GLU A 307 -28.45 8.31 8.24
C GLU A 307 -28.06 7.13 7.33
N ALA A 308 -28.80 6.01 7.43
CA ALA A 308 -28.54 4.83 6.61
C ALA A 308 -28.73 5.11 5.10
N GLU A 309 -29.75 5.86 4.73
CA GLU A 309 -30.02 6.24 3.32
C GLU A 309 -28.90 7.14 2.77
N ASN A 310 -28.45 8.15 3.53
CA ASN A 310 -27.37 9.05 3.13
C ASN A 310 -26.05 8.30 2.99
N ARG A 311 -25.71 7.40 3.92
CA ARG A 311 -24.52 6.53 3.81
C ARG A 311 -24.61 5.63 2.59
N ASN A 312 -25.73 4.98 2.36
CA ASN A 312 -25.95 4.13 1.19
C ASN A 312 -25.75 4.89 -0.12
N LEU A 313 -26.22 6.13 -0.20
CA LEU A 313 -26.04 6.97 -1.38
C LEU A 313 -24.57 7.28 -1.64
N ILE A 314 -23.81 7.67 -0.60
CA ILE A 314 -22.37 7.97 -0.71
C ILE A 314 -21.59 6.73 -1.14
N VAL A 315 -21.85 5.58 -0.50
CA VAL A 315 -21.18 4.31 -0.80
C VAL A 315 -21.48 3.86 -2.24
N ASN A 316 -22.76 3.89 -2.66
CA ASN A 316 -23.12 3.49 -4.02
C ASN A 316 -22.51 4.40 -5.09
N ARG A 317 -22.50 5.73 -4.87
CA ARG A 317 -21.84 6.67 -5.80
C ARG A 317 -20.34 6.41 -5.91
N GLN A 318 -19.67 6.15 -4.78
CA GLN A 318 -18.23 5.81 -4.80
C GLN A 318 -17.99 4.49 -5.54
N LEU A 319 -18.81 3.48 -5.27
CA LEU A 319 -18.74 2.17 -5.90
C LEU A 319 -18.95 2.27 -7.43
N GLU A 320 -19.95 3.03 -7.88
CA GLU A 320 -20.21 3.30 -9.30
C GLU A 320 -19.00 3.95 -9.97
N MET A 321 -18.42 4.99 -9.34
CA MET A 321 -17.23 5.66 -9.86
C MET A 321 -16.00 4.74 -9.91
N ASN A 322 -15.77 3.94 -8.86
CA ASN A 322 -14.68 2.98 -8.83
C ASN A 322 -14.79 1.96 -9.98
N ILE A 323 -15.97 1.37 -10.18
CA ILE A 323 -16.21 0.39 -11.24
C ILE A 323 -16.05 1.02 -12.63
N LEU A 324 -16.64 2.21 -12.86
CA LEU A 324 -16.57 2.89 -14.14
C LEU A 324 -15.15 3.33 -14.51
N LEU A 325 -14.31 3.69 -13.54
CA LEU A 325 -12.92 4.05 -13.78
C LEU A 325 -12.03 2.82 -13.94
N MET A 326 -12.21 1.82 -13.08
CA MET A 326 -11.35 0.63 -13.10
C MET A 326 -11.63 -0.29 -14.30
N GLY A 327 -12.88 -0.38 -14.77
CA GLY A 327 -13.23 -1.25 -15.90
C GLY A 327 -12.31 -1.09 -17.12
N PRO A 328 -12.24 0.08 -17.76
CA PRO A 328 -11.35 0.27 -18.91
C PRO A 328 -9.86 0.17 -18.54
N ILE A 329 -9.47 0.61 -17.34
CA ILE A 329 -8.07 0.55 -16.90
C ILE A 329 -7.58 -0.89 -16.77
N ILE A 330 -8.42 -1.80 -16.24
CA ILE A 330 -8.07 -3.22 -16.13
C ILE A 330 -7.88 -3.84 -17.52
N ILE A 331 -8.77 -3.54 -18.47
CA ILE A 331 -8.64 -4.02 -19.84
C ILE A 331 -7.34 -3.50 -20.48
N ALA A 332 -7.03 -2.20 -20.28
CA ALA A 332 -5.77 -1.62 -20.75
C ALA A 332 -4.55 -2.31 -20.12
N ILE A 333 -4.57 -2.59 -18.82
CA ILE A 333 -3.50 -3.32 -18.13
C ILE A 333 -3.34 -4.69 -18.77
N ILE A 334 -4.40 -5.52 -18.86
CA ILE A 334 -4.36 -6.86 -19.42
C ILE A 334 -3.82 -6.86 -20.85
N LEU A 335 -4.28 -5.92 -21.68
CA LEU A 335 -3.88 -5.79 -23.06
C LEU A 335 -2.41 -5.39 -23.23
N LEU A 336 -1.92 -4.48 -22.39
CA LEU A 336 -0.57 -3.91 -22.51
C LEU A 336 0.52 -4.70 -21.80
N LEU A 337 0.18 -5.63 -20.90
CA LEU A 337 1.15 -6.43 -20.13
C LEU A 337 2.20 -7.16 -20.98
N PRO A 338 1.89 -7.76 -22.15
CA PRO A 338 2.90 -8.39 -22.99
C PRO A 338 4.01 -7.44 -23.45
N ILE A 339 3.71 -6.15 -23.61
CA ILE A 339 4.69 -5.09 -23.92
C ILE A 339 5.28 -4.51 -22.64
N ALA A 340 4.46 -4.29 -21.63
CA ALA A 340 4.86 -3.61 -20.40
C ALA A 340 5.90 -4.43 -19.60
N ILE A 341 5.75 -5.76 -19.53
CA ILE A 341 6.68 -6.60 -18.77
C ILE A 341 8.10 -6.52 -19.34
N PRO A 342 8.37 -6.80 -20.62
CA PRO A 342 9.74 -6.69 -21.15
C PRO A 342 10.25 -5.25 -21.19
N LEU A 343 9.38 -4.26 -21.32
CA LEU A 343 9.75 -2.83 -21.27
C LEU A 343 10.18 -2.39 -19.86
N LEU A 344 9.43 -2.76 -18.83
CA LEU A 344 9.64 -2.33 -17.45
C LEU A 344 10.64 -3.21 -16.69
N TYR A 345 10.78 -4.46 -17.09
CA TYR A 345 11.75 -5.42 -16.56
C TYR A 345 12.69 -5.91 -17.66
N ASN A 346 12.57 -7.16 -18.08
CA ASN A 346 13.19 -7.74 -19.28
C ASN A 346 12.38 -8.97 -19.73
N SER A 347 12.81 -9.62 -20.84
CA SER A 347 12.11 -10.77 -21.40
C SER A 347 12.07 -12.00 -20.48
N GLN A 348 13.01 -12.14 -19.54
CA GLN A 348 13.03 -13.23 -18.55
C GLN A 348 11.81 -13.19 -17.62
N PHE A 349 11.15 -12.04 -17.49
CA PHE A 349 9.96 -11.86 -16.66
C PHE A 349 8.65 -12.19 -17.37
N LEU A 350 8.68 -12.57 -18.66
CA LEU A 350 7.46 -12.96 -19.38
C LEU A 350 6.76 -14.17 -18.76
N GLY A 351 7.47 -15.02 -18.00
CA GLY A 351 6.86 -16.13 -17.27
C GLY A 351 5.79 -15.74 -16.24
N VAL A 352 5.67 -14.44 -15.90
CA VAL A 352 4.64 -13.93 -14.99
C VAL A 352 3.40 -13.37 -15.73
N LEU A 353 3.40 -13.39 -17.07
CA LEU A 353 2.36 -12.74 -17.87
C LEU A 353 0.96 -13.27 -17.53
N GLY A 354 0.76 -14.59 -17.56
CA GLY A 354 -0.53 -15.23 -17.27
C GLY A 354 -1.04 -14.88 -15.87
N MET A 355 -0.20 -15.08 -14.85
CA MET A 355 -0.51 -14.67 -13.46
C MET A 355 -0.97 -13.22 -13.37
N THR A 356 -0.23 -12.33 -14.03
CA THR A 356 -0.45 -10.88 -13.92
C THR A 356 -1.74 -10.45 -14.61
N GLN A 357 -2.04 -11.04 -15.78
CA GLN A 357 -3.30 -10.82 -16.52
C GLN A 357 -4.51 -11.31 -15.71
N ILE A 358 -4.41 -12.50 -15.11
CA ILE A 358 -5.47 -13.05 -14.25
C ILE A 358 -5.65 -12.18 -13.02
N ALA A 359 -4.57 -11.86 -12.29
CA ALA A 359 -4.64 -11.04 -11.08
C ALA A 359 -5.21 -9.63 -11.34
N ALA A 360 -4.95 -9.05 -12.53
CA ALA A 360 -5.52 -7.75 -12.92
C ALA A 360 -7.04 -7.77 -12.95
N ALA A 361 -7.67 -8.89 -13.34
CA ALA A 361 -9.12 -9.05 -13.31
C ALA A 361 -9.69 -8.94 -11.88
N GLY A 362 -8.91 -9.31 -10.87
CA GLY A 362 -9.28 -9.17 -9.46
C GLY A 362 -9.50 -7.72 -9.02
N LEU A 363 -8.86 -6.75 -9.66
CA LEU A 363 -9.01 -5.33 -9.32
C LEU A 363 -10.45 -4.82 -9.48
N LEU A 364 -11.28 -5.44 -10.34
CA LEU A 364 -12.68 -5.08 -10.46
C LEU A 364 -13.47 -5.43 -9.20
N TRP A 365 -13.17 -6.58 -8.59
CA TRP A 365 -13.77 -7.00 -7.32
C TRP A 365 -13.27 -6.15 -6.17
N LYS A 366 -12.00 -5.77 -6.18
CA LYS A 366 -11.46 -4.80 -5.23
C LYS A 366 -12.15 -3.45 -5.34
N ALA A 367 -12.43 -2.97 -6.56
CA ALA A 367 -13.21 -1.75 -6.80
C ALA A 367 -14.62 -1.82 -6.21
N PHE A 368 -15.21 -3.02 -6.17
CA PHE A 368 -16.53 -3.26 -5.59
C PHE A 368 -16.50 -3.28 -4.05
N TYR A 369 -15.64 -4.08 -3.41
CA TYR A 369 -15.74 -4.25 -1.95
C TYR A 369 -15.09 -3.11 -1.15
N LEU A 370 -14.06 -2.45 -1.67
CA LEU A 370 -13.29 -1.44 -0.97
C LEU A 370 -14.16 -0.30 -0.37
N PRO A 371 -15.14 0.31 -1.08
CA PRO A 371 -16.01 1.31 -0.47
C PRO A 371 -16.86 0.78 0.69
N LEU A 372 -17.24 -0.49 0.64
CA LEU A 372 -18.03 -1.15 1.69
C LEU A 372 -17.22 -1.38 2.96
N GLU A 373 -15.94 -1.71 2.81
CA GLU A 373 -15.01 -1.97 3.89
C GLU A 373 -14.79 -0.77 4.80
N TYR A 374 -14.93 0.44 4.29
CA TYR A 374 -14.83 1.68 5.07
C TYR A 374 -16.07 2.00 5.93
N ILE A 375 -17.20 1.29 5.76
CA ILE A 375 -18.43 1.56 6.53
C ILE A 375 -18.21 1.40 8.04
N PRO A 376 -17.65 0.28 8.56
CA PRO A 376 -17.34 0.14 9.98
C PRO A 376 -16.41 1.24 10.51
N LEU A 377 -15.36 1.54 9.74
CA LEU A 377 -14.35 2.53 10.13
C LEU A 377 -14.96 3.93 10.24
N SER A 378 -15.83 4.33 9.29
CA SER A 378 -16.53 5.61 9.29
C SER A 378 -17.52 5.77 10.46
N ARG A 379 -17.97 4.65 11.04
CA ARG A 379 -18.82 4.61 12.24
C ARG A 379 -18.04 4.57 13.55
N GLY A 380 -16.71 4.58 13.49
CA GLY A 380 -15.84 4.46 14.67
C GLY A 380 -15.71 3.03 15.20
N GLU A 381 -16.22 2.03 14.48
CA GLU A 381 -16.17 0.60 14.86
C GLU A 381 -14.82 -0.03 14.46
N ALA A 382 -13.70 0.55 14.93
CA ALA A 382 -12.36 0.14 14.55
C ALA A 382 -12.03 -1.34 14.80
N ARG A 383 -12.64 -1.96 15.84
CA ARG A 383 -12.44 -3.38 16.11
C ARG A 383 -13.04 -4.27 15.01
N ILE A 384 -14.21 -3.90 14.51
CA ILE A 384 -14.88 -4.63 13.44
C ILE A 384 -14.07 -4.52 12.16
N PHE A 385 -13.62 -3.31 11.83
CA PHE A 385 -12.74 -3.09 10.69
C PHE A 385 -11.47 -3.94 10.78
N LEU A 386 -10.79 -3.97 11.93
CA LEU A 386 -9.60 -4.81 12.12
C LEU A 386 -9.88 -6.31 11.95
N VAL A 387 -10.99 -6.82 12.49
CA VAL A 387 -11.36 -8.24 12.32
C VAL A 387 -11.64 -8.54 10.84
N GLN A 388 -12.33 -7.64 10.14
CA GLN A 388 -12.62 -7.78 8.72
C GLN A 388 -11.32 -7.82 7.91
N GLU A 389 -10.42 -6.86 8.12
CA GLU A 389 -9.08 -6.81 7.50
C GLU A 389 -8.29 -8.11 7.77
N CYS A 390 -8.32 -8.61 9.02
CA CYS A 390 -7.72 -9.88 9.39
C CYS A 390 -8.24 -11.05 8.55
N CYS A 391 -9.57 -11.15 8.43
CA CYS A 391 -10.21 -12.22 7.65
C CYS A 391 -9.83 -12.11 6.17
N CYS A 392 -9.82 -10.90 5.59
CA CYS A 392 -9.44 -10.65 4.21
C CYS A 392 -7.99 -11.07 3.93
N VAL A 393 -7.05 -10.65 4.78
CA VAL A 393 -5.63 -11.03 4.66
C VAL A 393 -5.43 -12.54 4.74
N LEU A 394 -6.07 -13.21 5.70
CA LEU A 394 -5.97 -14.66 5.83
C LEU A 394 -6.59 -15.40 4.63
N LEU A 395 -7.73 -14.91 4.14
CA LEU A 395 -8.38 -15.47 2.96
C LEU A 395 -7.48 -15.33 1.73
N LEU A 396 -6.86 -14.18 1.54
CA LEU A 396 -5.93 -13.93 0.44
C LEU A 396 -4.76 -14.90 0.47
N ILE A 397 -4.07 -15.05 1.63
CA ILE A 397 -2.95 -15.99 1.78
C ILE A 397 -3.40 -17.43 1.42
N VAL A 398 -4.53 -17.87 1.97
CA VAL A 398 -5.03 -19.24 1.74
C VAL A 398 -5.33 -19.48 0.26
N CYS A 399 -6.01 -18.54 -0.40
CA CYS A 399 -6.34 -18.65 -1.82
C CYS A 399 -5.09 -18.59 -2.70
N GLU A 400 -4.11 -17.73 -2.38
CA GLU A 400 -2.83 -17.65 -3.11
C GLU A 400 -2.04 -18.97 -2.99
N ILE A 401 -1.93 -19.53 -1.78
CA ILE A 401 -1.23 -20.80 -1.53
C ILE A 401 -1.92 -21.96 -2.26
N ILE A 402 -3.23 -22.09 -2.13
CA ILE A 402 -3.99 -23.15 -2.80
C ILE A 402 -3.89 -23.01 -4.32
N GLY A 403 -4.05 -21.79 -4.83
CA GLY A 403 -3.92 -21.50 -6.25
C GLY A 403 -2.56 -21.91 -6.79
N TYR A 404 -1.47 -21.51 -6.10
CA TYR A 404 -0.12 -21.89 -6.48
C TYR A 404 0.11 -23.42 -6.50
N LEU A 405 -0.39 -24.12 -5.48
CA LEU A 405 -0.25 -25.59 -5.40
C LEU A 405 -0.96 -26.32 -6.56
N TRP A 406 -2.03 -25.75 -7.12
CA TRP A 406 -2.78 -26.38 -8.21
C TRP A 406 -2.21 -26.06 -9.60
N TYR A 407 -1.87 -24.82 -9.87
CA TYR A 407 -1.51 -24.35 -11.22
C TYR A 407 -0.28 -23.43 -11.24
N GLY A 408 0.58 -23.48 -10.23
CA GLY A 408 1.78 -22.63 -10.16
C GLY A 408 1.44 -21.13 -10.14
N LEU A 409 2.22 -20.31 -10.86
CA LEU A 409 2.04 -18.86 -10.88
C LEU A 409 0.66 -18.43 -11.39
N ASP A 410 0.14 -19.05 -12.45
CA ASP A 410 -1.18 -18.69 -12.99
C ASP A 410 -2.29 -19.02 -11.98
N GLY A 411 -2.15 -20.15 -11.28
CA GLY A 411 -3.04 -20.50 -10.18
C GLY A 411 -2.99 -19.50 -9.01
N LEU A 412 -1.83 -18.95 -8.72
CA LEU A 412 -1.70 -17.88 -7.73
C LEU A 412 -2.48 -16.63 -8.15
N GLY A 413 -2.38 -16.22 -9.42
CA GLY A 413 -3.20 -15.14 -9.98
C GLY A 413 -4.70 -15.42 -9.86
N ALA A 414 -5.13 -16.66 -10.13
CA ALA A 414 -6.51 -17.10 -9.93
C ALA A 414 -6.92 -17.07 -8.44
N GLY A 415 -6.01 -17.45 -7.54
CA GLY A 415 -6.21 -17.36 -6.09
C GLY A 415 -6.51 -15.94 -5.62
N ILE A 416 -5.78 -14.94 -6.14
CA ILE A 416 -6.05 -13.51 -5.86
C ILE A 416 -7.47 -13.12 -6.32
N VAL A 417 -7.88 -13.53 -7.51
CA VAL A 417 -9.25 -13.25 -8.01
C VAL A 417 -10.30 -13.90 -7.12
N VAL A 418 -10.12 -15.19 -6.79
CA VAL A 418 -11.04 -15.93 -5.91
C VAL A 418 -11.13 -15.28 -4.53
N ALA A 419 -10.00 -14.87 -3.94
CA ALA A 419 -9.98 -14.16 -2.67
C ALA A 419 -10.82 -12.87 -2.76
N TYR A 420 -10.58 -12.02 -3.74
CA TYR A 420 -11.33 -10.76 -3.90
C TYR A 420 -12.81 -10.97 -4.21
N VAL A 421 -13.20 -12.04 -4.89
CA VAL A 421 -14.62 -12.42 -5.07
C VAL A 421 -15.24 -12.80 -3.73
N LEU A 422 -14.58 -13.67 -2.97
CA LEU A 422 -15.07 -14.10 -1.65
C LEU A 422 -15.13 -12.95 -0.64
N GLU A 423 -14.13 -12.08 -0.63
CA GLU A 423 -14.12 -10.83 0.13
C GLU A 423 -15.32 -9.94 -0.24
N SER A 424 -15.55 -9.75 -1.55
CA SER A 424 -16.69 -8.97 -2.04
C SER A 424 -18.02 -9.51 -1.53
N ILE A 425 -18.21 -10.81 -1.57
CA ILE A 425 -19.42 -11.48 -1.08
C ILE A 425 -19.51 -11.31 0.44
N GLY A 426 -18.44 -11.62 1.18
CA GLY A 426 -18.40 -11.56 2.64
C GLY A 426 -18.67 -10.15 3.16
N VAL A 427 -17.97 -9.15 2.63
CA VAL A 427 -18.13 -7.75 3.01
C VAL A 427 -19.52 -7.23 2.64
N PHE A 428 -20.03 -7.58 1.46
CA PHE A 428 -21.38 -7.22 1.05
C PHE A 428 -22.44 -7.79 1.99
N VAL A 429 -22.41 -9.12 2.28
CA VAL A 429 -23.35 -9.80 3.20
C VAL A 429 -23.26 -9.19 4.59
N PHE A 430 -22.07 -8.94 5.09
CA PHE A 430 -21.86 -8.31 6.38
C PHE A 430 -22.44 -6.90 6.44
N CYS A 431 -22.15 -6.05 5.46
CA CYS A 431 -22.67 -4.69 5.41
C CYS A 431 -24.18 -4.63 5.19
N HIS A 432 -24.74 -5.55 4.39
CA HIS A 432 -26.18 -5.67 4.21
C HIS A 432 -26.87 -6.02 5.53
N SER A 433 -26.37 -7.02 6.25
CA SER A 433 -26.99 -7.54 7.50
C SER A 433 -26.85 -6.55 8.66
N ARG A 434 -25.68 -5.95 8.83
CA ARG A 434 -25.38 -5.12 10.01
C ARG A 434 -25.71 -3.64 9.82
N TYR A 435 -25.49 -3.11 8.61
CA TYR A 435 -25.63 -1.67 8.33
C TYR A 435 -26.80 -1.36 7.39
N ALA A 436 -27.63 -2.34 7.06
CA ALA A 436 -28.74 -2.22 6.13
C ALA A 436 -28.32 -1.66 4.76
N TYR A 437 -27.07 -1.94 4.33
CA TYR A 437 -26.57 -1.52 3.03
C TYR A 437 -27.39 -2.18 1.91
N ARG A 438 -27.71 -1.40 0.89
CA ARG A 438 -28.42 -1.86 -0.31
C ARG A 438 -27.66 -1.41 -1.56
N LEU A 439 -27.31 -2.38 -2.39
CA LEU A 439 -26.68 -2.11 -3.68
C LEU A 439 -27.64 -1.39 -4.61
N SER A 440 -27.19 -0.29 -5.24
CA SER A 440 -27.98 0.39 -6.27
C SER A 440 -28.07 -0.47 -7.53
N PHE A 441 -29.22 -0.40 -8.21
CA PHE A 441 -29.38 -1.09 -9.50
C PHE A 441 -28.35 -0.61 -10.53
N LEU A 442 -27.98 0.66 -10.47
CA LEU A 442 -26.99 1.26 -11.37
C LEU A 442 -25.60 0.66 -11.15
N ALA A 443 -25.14 0.57 -9.89
CA ALA A 443 -23.87 -0.02 -9.52
C ALA A 443 -23.78 -1.50 -9.96
N GLY A 444 -24.85 -2.27 -9.70
CA GLY A 444 -24.94 -3.65 -10.16
C GLY A 444 -24.88 -3.78 -11.69
N LYS A 445 -25.55 -2.89 -12.42
CA LYS A 445 -25.50 -2.85 -13.89
C LYS A 445 -24.09 -2.55 -14.41
N HIS A 446 -23.41 -1.57 -13.83
CA HIS A 446 -22.04 -1.21 -14.23
C HIS A 446 -21.06 -2.36 -13.95
N LEU A 447 -21.20 -3.03 -12.80
CA LEU A 447 -20.42 -4.22 -12.48
C LEU A 447 -20.62 -5.33 -13.52
N MET A 448 -21.87 -5.65 -13.87
CA MET A 448 -22.18 -6.68 -14.86
C MET A 448 -21.61 -6.38 -16.25
N VAL A 449 -21.69 -5.11 -16.71
CA VAL A 449 -21.13 -4.71 -18.01
C VAL A 449 -19.62 -4.89 -18.02
N HIS A 450 -18.91 -4.45 -16.98
CA HIS A 450 -17.45 -4.60 -16.92
C HIS A 450 -17.00 -6.04 -16.65
N LEU A 451 -17.80 -6.86 -15.95
CA LEU A 451 -17.56 -8.29 -15.84
C LEU A 451 -17.67 -9.00 -17.20
N LEU A 452 -18.67 -8.63 -18.00
CA LEU A 452 -18.80 -9.17 -19.36
C LEU A 452 -17.58 -8.78 -20.20
N ASN A 453 -17.16 -7.52 -20.19
CA ASN A 453 -15.96 -7.05 -20.89
C ASN A 453 -14.69 -7.77 -20.40
N LEU A 454 -14.58 -8.06 -19.11
CA LEU A 454 -13.48 -8.84 -18.53
C LEU A 454 -13.48 -10.30 -19.04
N LEU A 455 -14.65 -10.94 -19.12
CA LEU A 455 -14.75 -12.29 -19.67
C LEU A 455 -14.39 -12.32 -21.16
N LEU A 456 -14.79 -11.29 -21.90
CA LEU A 456 -14.45 -11.18 -23.33
C LEU A 456 -12.95 -10.96 -23.53
N ILE A 457 -12.30 -10.06 -22.78
CA ILE A 457 -10.84 -9.89 -22.89
C ILE A 457 -10.07 -11.12 -22.42
N GLY A 458 -10.55 -11.84 -21.39
CA GLY A 458 -10.02 -13.12 -20.99
C GLY A 458 -10.10 -14.16 -22.12
N GLY A 459 -11.21 -14.20 -22.86
CA GLY A 459 -11.36 -15.02 -24.06
C GLY A 459 -10.38 -14.62 -25.18
N VAL A 460 -10.14 -13.33 -25.38
CA VAL A 460 -9.14 -12.83 -26.34
C VAL A 460 -7.74 -13.30 -25.95
N VAL A 461 -7.34 -13.14 -24.69
CA VAL A 461 -6.03 -13.57 -24.17
C VAL A 461 -5.85 -15.09 -24.27
N TRP A 462 -6.93 -15.87 -24.12
CA TRP A 462 -6.88 -17.33 -24.21
C TRP A 462 -6.81 -17.86 -25.64
N LEU A 463 -7.46 -17.17 -26.60
CA LEU A 463 -7.59 -17.63 -28.00
C LEU A 463 -6.48 -17.12 -28.90
N TRP A 464 -5.85 -16.00 -28.58
CA TRP A 464 -4.84 -15.34 -29.41
C TRP A 464 -3.60 -15.00 -28.62
N ASP A 465 -2.44 -15.31 -29.18
CA ASP A 465 -1.15 -14.86 -28.67
C ASP A 465 -0.96 -13.35 -28.93
N ALA A 466 -0.14 -12.69 -28.09
CA ALA A 466 0.16 -11.27 -28.22
C ALA A 466 0.85 -10.88 -29.55
N ASP A 467 1.39 -11.85 -30.31
CA ASP A 467 1.99 -11.63 -31.62
C ASP A 467 0.94 -11.57 -32.75
N SER A 468 -0.32 -11.94 -32.45
CA SER A 468 -1.39 -11.96 -33.43
C SER A 468 -2.13 -10.62 -33.55
N TRP A 469 -2.50 -10.23 -34.76
CA TRP A 469 -3.34 -9.06 -34.99
C TRP A 469 -4.71 -9.16 -34.29
N GLY A 470 -5.24 -10.38 -34.13
CA GLY A 470 -6.51 -10.62 -33.45
C GLY A 470 -6.50 -10.17 -32.01
N TYR A 471 -5.41 -10.45 -31.27
CA TYR A 471 -5.21 -9.99 -29.90
C TYR A 471 -5.35 -8.46 -29.77
N TRP A 472 -4.63 -7.73 -30.62
CA TRP A 472 -4.59 -6.27 -30.54
C TRP A 472 -5.88 -5.60 -31.02
N LEU A 473 -6.44 -6.06 -32.15
CA LEU A 473 -7.66 -5.46 -32.71
C LEU A 473 -8.86 -5.69 -31.80
N LEU A 474 -9.09 -6.92 -31.35
CA LEU A 474 -10.21 -7.22 -30.45
C LEU A 474 -10.01 -6.62 -29.05
N GLY A 475 -8.77 -6.67 -28.52
CA GLY A 475 -8.44 -6.04 -27.25
C GLY A 475 -8.65 -4.54 -27.27
N LEU A 476 -8.21 -3.84 -28.34
CA LEU A 476 -8.42 -2.41 -28.50
C LEU A 476 -9.92 -2.06 -28.65
N PHE A 477 -10.66 -2.87 -29.39
CA PHE A 477 -12.11 -2.70 -29.50
C PHE A 477 -12.80 -2.78 -28.14
N LEU A 478 -12.50 -3.82 -27.34
CA LEU A 478 -13.05 -3.98 -25.99
C LEU A 478 -12.64 -2.85 -25.05
N PHE A 479 -11.40 -2.39 -25.16
CA PHE A 479 -10.92 -1.23 -24.40
C PHE A 479 -11.72 0.04 -24.75
N LEU A 480 -11.90 0.33 -26.05
CA LEU A 480 -12.62 1.50 -26.50
C LEU A 480 -14.11 1.43 -26.13
N ASP A 481 -14.74 0.25 -26.25
CA ASP A 481 -16.13 0.02 -25.82
C ASP A 481 -16.30 0.28 -24.32
N SER A 482 -15.45 -0.32 -23.49
CA SER A 482 -15.45 -0.12 -22.04
C SER A 482 -15.21 1.35 -21.66
N LEU A 483 -14.27 2.03 -22.33
CA LEU A 483 -13.96 3.44 -22.12
C LEU A 483 -15.14 4.34 -22.53
N ALA A 484 -15.72 4.13 -23.71
CA ALA A 484 -16.87 4.89 -24.19
C ALA A 484 -18.09 4.72 -23.26
N TYR A 485 -18.36 3.48 -22.82
CA TYR A 485 -19.41 3.21 -21.84
C TYR A 485 -19.16 3.99 -20.54
N SER A 486 -17.97 3.91 -19.98
CA SER A 486 -17.61 4.58 -18.73
C SER A 486 -17.70 6.09 -18.85
N LEU A 487 -17.11 6.70 -19.88
CA LEU A 487 -17.15 8.15 -20.09
C LEU A 487 -18.58 8.68 -20.27
N THR A 488 -19.42 7.96 -21.02
CA THR A 488 -20.82 8.36 -21.22
C THR A 488 -21.62 8.33 -19.92
N LYS A 489 -21.34 7.35 -19.02
CA LYS A 489 -22.01 7.23 -17.72
C LYS A 489 -21.51 8.27 -16.73
N ILE A 490 -20.20 8.49 -16.65
CA ILE A 490 -19.61 9.53 -15.80
C ILE A 490 -20.12 10.92 -16.22
N HIS A 491 -20.15 11.22 -17.52
CA HIS A 491 -20.67 12.50 -18.00
C HIS A 491 -22.15 12.73 -17.64
N ARG A 492 -22.98 11.69 -17.67
CA ARG A 492 -24.39 11.77 -17.23
C ARG A 492 -24.50 11.97 -15.73
N SER A 493 -23.70 11.29 -14.93
CA SER A 493 -23.68 11.42 -13.47
C SER A 493 -23.23 12.81 -13.01
N LEU A 494 -22.33 13.48 -13.75
CA LEU A 494 -21.89 14.85 -13.45
C LEU A 494 -22.93 15.93 -13.81
N LYS A 495 -23.91 15.60 -14.66
CA LYS A 495 -24.99 16.53 -15.04
C LYS A 495 -26.24 16.41 -14.15
N GLN A 496 -26.35 15.37 -13.36
CA GLN A 496 -27.39 15.15 -12.34
C GLN A 496 -26.91 15.62 -10.96
#